data_961f00c66d651e235696e6aee2d76792
#
_entry.id   961f00c66d651e235696e6aee2d76792
#
_cell.length_a   1.000
_cell.length_b   1.000
_cell.length_c   1.000
_cell.angle_alpha   90.00
_cell.angle_beta   90.00
_cell.angle_gamma   90.00
#
_symmetry.space_group_name_H-M   'P 1'
#
loop_
_entity.id
_entity.type
_entity.pdbx_description
1 polymer ?
#
loop_
_entity_poly.entity_id
_entity_poly.type
_entity_poly.pdbx_seq_one_letter_code
_entity_poly.pdbx_strand_id
1 'polypeptide(L)'
;MDILIVDDEPVIHEIMTAVVRRAFGEVKVIEARDLESAFETLAHQGPPDLALLDLGLPGQRGLEALKRFRWKFPHVPVVVISGNEDPKSIRLALNTGARGYIPKTSTSFVMVKALEAVAAGGTYVPPQAAEEGNG
;
A
#
# COMPACT_ATOMS: atom_id res chain seq x y z
N MET A 1 11.04 -8.66 -9.36
CA MET A 1 9.86 -8.19 -8.62
C MET A 1 9.69 -6.70 -8.82
N ASP A 2 8.53 -6.29 -9.25
CA ASP A 2 8.21 -4.88 -9.50
C ASP A 2 7.25 -4.41 -8.43
N ILE A 3 7.59 -3.31 -7.76
CA ILE A 3 6.77 -2.75 -6.67
C ILE A 3 6.39 -1.32 -7.01
N LEU A 4 5.09 -1.06 -7.05
CA LEU A 4 4.56 0.28 -7.28
C LEU A 4 4.37 0.99 -5.95
N ILE A 5 4.80 2.24 -5.88
CA ILE A 5 4.56 3.11 -4.73
C ILE A 5 3.83 4.35 -5.24
N VAL A 6 2.59 4.56 -4.76
CA VAL A 6 1.76 5.70 -5.15
C VAL A 6 1.55 6.58 -3.92
N ASP A 7 2.21 7.72 -3.90
CA ASP A 7 2.12 8.70 -2.81
C ASP A 7 2.61 10.04 -3.33
N ASP A 8 1.96 11.13 -2.94
CA ASP A 8 2.35 12.46 -3.39
C ASP A 8 3.45 13.10 -2.54
N GLU A 9 3.87 12.45 -1.46
CA GLU A 9 4.94 12.93 -0.59
C GLU A 9 6.29 12.30 -0.96
N PRO A 10 7.28 13.08 -1.44
CA PRO A 10 8.58 12.53 -1.82
C PRO A 10 9.29 11.77 -0.69
N VAL A 11 9.14 12.23 0.56
CA VAL A 11 9.78 11.57 1.71
C VAL A 11 9.25 10.16 1.90
N ILE A 12 7.98 9.91 1.61
CA ILE A 12 7.39 8.57 1.73
C ILE A 12 7.99 7.64 0.67
N HIS A 13 8.21 8.13 -0.55
CA HIS A 13 8.89 7.34 -1.59
C HIS A 13 10.28 6.90 -1.13
N GLU A 14 11.05 7.79 -0.53
CA GLU A 14 12.37 7.48 0.00
C GLU A 14 12.30 6.40 1.07
N ILE A 15 11.43 6.58 2.05
CA ILE A 15 11.26 5.64 3.15
C ILE A 15 10.81 4.28 2.62
N MET A 16 9.78 4.25 1.80
CA MET A 16 9.22 2.99 1.31
C MET A 16 10.17 2.26 0.35
N THR A 17 10.93 2.99 -0.45
CA THR A 17 11.96 2.36 -1.29
C THR A 17 12.97 1.62 -0.43
N ALA A 18 13.44 2.23 0.66
CA ALA A 18 14.37 1.58 1.58
C ALA A 18 13.73 0.36 2.25
N VAL A 19 12.46 0.47 2.64
CA VAL A 19 11.73 -0.62 3.30
C VAL A 19 11.56 -1.81 2.35
N VAL A 20 11.13 -1.57 1.10
CA VAL A 20 10.92 -2.69 0.15
C VAL A 20 12.23 -3.38 -0.19
N ARG A 21 13.31 -2.63 -0.31
CA ARG A 21 14.64 -3.23 -0.56
C ARG A 21 15.12 -4.06 0.61
N ARG A 22 14.81 -3.63 1.82
CA ARG A 22 15.11 -4.37 3.02
C ARG A 22 14.31 -5.66 3.12
N ALA A 23 13.03 -5.60 2.73
CA ALA A 23 12.14 -6.76 2.77
C ALA A 23 12.46 -7.80 1.70
N PHE A 24 12.77 -7.34 0.48
CA PHE A 24 12.80 -8.19 -0.71
C PHE A 24 14.13 -8.21 -1.46
N GLY A 25 15.11 -7.42 -1.04
CA GLY A 25 16.39 -7.31 -1.76
C GLY A 25 16.29 -6.41 -2.96
N GLU A 26 16.90 -6.81 -4.07
CA GLU A 26 16.85 -6.04 -5.30
C GLU A 26 15.47 -6.14 -5.94
N VAL A 27 14.81 -5.00 -6.06
CA VAL A 27 13.50 -4.89 -6.68
C VAL A 27 13.47 -3.68 -7.58
N LYS A 28 12.61 -3.70 -8.59
CA LYS A 28 12.33 -2.53 -9.39
C LYS A 28 11.23 -1.74 -8.70
N VAL A 29 11.53 -0.49 -8.34
CA VAL A 29 10.55 0.40 -7.72
C VAL A 29 9.98 1.32 -8.78
N ILE A 30 8.65 1.35 -8.88
CA ILE A 30 7.91 2.21 -9.78
C ILE A 30 7.27 3.27 -8.92
N GLU A 31 7.65 4.53 -9.10
CA GLU A 31 7.14 5.64 -8.32
C GLU A 31 6.08 6.40 -9.09
N ALA A 32 4.98 6.73 -8.42
CA ALA A 32 3.93 7.57 -8.97
C ALA A 32 3.41 8.51 -7.89
N ARG A 33 3.04 9.72 -8.28
CA ARG A 33 2.53 10.73 -7.35
C ARG A 33 1.02 10.68 -7.21
N ASP A 34 0.35 10.11 -8.19
CA ASP A 34 -1.10 9.96 -8.19
C ASP A 34 -1.49 8.71 -9.00
N LEU A 35 -2.76 8.41 -8.97
CA LEU A 35 -3.26 7.22 -9.61
C LEU A 35 -3.18 7.30 -11.14
N GLU A 36 -3.39 8.46 -11.70
CA GLU A 36 -3.36 8.65 -13.15
C GLU A 36 -1.95 8.39 -13.72
N SER A 37 -0.92 8.94 -13.09
CA SER A 37 0.45 8.69 -13.52
C SER A 37 0.86 7.25 -13.30
N ALA A 38 0.36 6.61 -12.24
CA ALA A 38 0.58 5.18 -12.02
C ALA A 38 0.00 4.37 -13.18
N PHE A 39 -1.24 4.63 -13.56
CA PHE A 39 -1.89 3.90 -14.65
C PHE A 39 -1.18 4.12 -15.99
N GLU A 40 -0.72 5.33 -16.27
CA GLU A 40 0.05 5.61 -17.49
C GLU A 40 1.33 4.79 -17.53
N THR A 41 2.07 4.74 -16.44
CA THR A 41 3.30 3.96 -16.38
C THR A 41 3.02 2.47 -16.54
N LEU A 42 2.01 1.95 -15.84
CA LEU A 42 1.68 0.53 -15.90
C LEU A 42 1.11 0.10 -17.25
N ALA A 43 0.50 1.03 -17.98
CA ALA A 43 0.02 0.73 -19.33
C ALA A 43 1.15 0.32 -20.28
N HIS A 44 2.37 0.79 -20.02
CA HIS A 44 3.53 0.49 -20.85
C HIS A 44 4.33 -0.73 -20.39
N GLN A 45 4.26 -1.09 -19.11
CA GLN A 45 5.10 -2.17 -18.59
C GLN A 45 4.32 -3.31 -17.92
N GLY A 46 3.00 -3.19 -17.83
CA GLY A 46 2.18 -4.23 -17.22
C GLY A 46 2.04 -4.10 -15.70
N PRO A 47 1.29 -5.02 -15.08
CA PRO A 47 0.99 -4.93 -13.66
C PRO A 47 2.22 -5.15 -12.78
N PRO A 48 2.30 -4.48 -11.62
CA PRO A 48 3.36 -4.76 -10.66
C PRO A 48 3.05 -6.03 -9.86
N ASP A 49 4.03 -6.49 -9.11
CA ASP A 49 3.84 -7.64 -8.21
C ASP A 49 3.19 -7.23 -6.89
N LEU A 50 3.36 -5.99 -6.50
CA LEU A 50 2.82 -5.43 -5.26
C LEU A 50 2.62 -3.94 -5.43
N ALA A 51 1.55 -3.39 -4.88
CA ALA A 51 1.29 -1.96 -4.90
C ALA A 51 1.15 -1.41 -3.48
N LEU A 52 1.85 -0.33 -3.21
CA LEU A 52 1.74 0.45 -1.98
C LEU A 52 0.98 1.73 -2.32
N LEU A 53 -0.16 1.95 -1.69
CA LEU A 53 -1.09 2.98 -2.10
C LEU A 53 -1.48 3.89 -0.94
N ASP A 54 -1.23 5.19 -1.11
CA ASP A 54 -1.71 6.20 -0.17
C ASP A 54 -3.19 6.51 -0.46
N LEU A 55 -4.03 6.50 0.57
CA LEU A 55 -5.45 6.84 0.42
C LEU A 55 -5.70 8.34 0.38
N GLY A 56 -4.74 9.16 0.79
CA GLY A 56 -4.84 10.62 0.78
C GLY A 56 -4.43 11.27 -0.53
N LEU A 57 -4.49 10.55 -1.65
CA LEU A 57 -4.04 11.07 -2.94
C LEU A 57 -4.89 12.24 -3.43
N PRO A 58 -4.29 13.23 -4.11
CA PRO A 58 -5.04 14.33 -4.70
C PRO A 58 -6.12 13.84 -5.66
N GLY A 59 -7.30 14.43 -5.58
CA GLY A 59 -8.41 14.09 -6.44
C GLY A 59 -9.15 12.81 -6.10
N GLN A 60 -8.72 12.10 -5.05
CA GLN A 60 -9.36 10.88 -4.59
C GLN A 60 -9.88 11.07 -3.17
N ARG A 61 -10.97 10.41 -2.82
CA ARG A 61 -11.55 10.49 -1.49
C ARG A 61 -11.70 9.11 -0.89
N GLY A 62 -11.28 8.99 0.38
CA GLY A 62 -11.43 7.74 1.12
C GLY A 62 -10.89 6.55 0.35
N LEU A 63 -11.75 5.60 0.02
CA LEU A 63 -11.35 4.35 -0.62
C LEU A 63 -11.41 4.37 -2.14
N GLU A 64 -11.70 5.49 -2.77
CA GLU A 64 -11.81 5.54 -4.23
C GLU A 64 -10.55 5.08 -4.95
N ALA A 65 -9.39 5.53 -4.47
CA ALA A 65 -8.12 5.12 -5.08
C ALA A 65 -7.92 3.61 -4.99
N LEU A 66 -8.21 3.03 -3.83
CA LEU A 66 -8.12 1.59 -3.62
C LEU A 66 -9.07 0.83 -4.54
N LYS A 67 -10.31 1.26 -4.62
CA LYS A 67 -11.32 0.62 -5.49
C LYS A 67 -10.93 0.69 -6.96
N ARG A 68 -10.49 1.86 -7.42
CA ARG A 68 -10.08 2.05 -8.80
C ARG A 68 -8.88 1.20 -9.17
N PHE A 69 -7.88 1.15 -8.30
CA PHE A 69 -6.70 0.35 -8.54
C PHE A 69 -7.04 -1.14 -8.59
N ARG A 70 -7.83 -1.63 -7.63
CA ARG A 70 -8.21 -3.03 -7.58
C ARG A 70 -9.10 -3.44 -8.75
N TRP A 71 -9.95 -2.54 -9.22
CA TRP A 71 -10.77 -2.83 -10.39
C TRP A 71 -9.90 -3.04 -11.63
N LYS A 72 -8.86 -2.23 -11.80
CA LYS A 72 -7.98 -2.31 -12.95
C LYS A 72 -6.97 -3.45 -12.85
N PHE A 73 -6.49 -3.74 -11.67
CA PHE A 73 -5.49 -4.78 -11.43
C PHE A 73 -5.94 -5.72 -10.30
N PRO A 74 -6.98 -6.53 -10.55
CA PRO A 74 -7.62 -7.32 -9.49
C PRO A 74 -6.72 -8.39 -8.85
N HIS A 75 -5.64 -8.78 -9.51
CA HIS A 75 -4.73 -9.80 -8.99
C HIS A 75 -3.51 -9.23 -8.27
N VAL A 76 -3.32 -7.91 -8.32
CA VAL A 76 -2.18 -7.27 -7.65
C VAL A 76 -2.54 -7.04 -6.18
N PRO A 77 -1.76 -7.57 -5.24
CA PRO A 77 -1.99 -7.26 -3.83
C PRO A 77 -1.68 -5.80 -3.55
N VAL A 78 -2.56 -5.15 -2.80
CA VAL A 78 -2.43 -3.73 -2.45
C VAL A 78 -2.26 -3.60 -0.96
N VAL A 79 -1.23 -2.87 -0.55
CA VAL A 79 -1.02 -2.45 0.84
C VAL A 79 -1.26 -0.95 0.92
N VAL A 80 -2.14 -0.55 1.80
CA VAL A 80 -2.42 0.87 2.05
C VAL A 80 -1.37 1.43 2.99
N ILE A 81 -0.88 2.62 2.68
CA ILE A 81 0.00 3.39 3.56
C ILE A 81 -0.74 4.68 3.88
N SER A 82 -0.96 4.97 5.15
CA SER A 82 -1.80 6.11 5.51
C SER A 82 -1.41 6.71 6.86
N GLY A 83 -1.59 8.03 6.96
CA GLY A 83 -1.49 8.72 8.25
C GLY A 83 -2.72 8.56 9.12
N ASN A 84 -3.79 8.00 8.59
CA ASN A 84 -5.03 7.80 9.34
C ASN A 84 -4.96 6.48 10.12
N GLU A 85 -5.06 6.57 11.45
CA GLU A 85 -4.98 5.40 12.34
C GLU A 85 -6.33 5.05 12.98
N ASP A 86 -7.42 5.62 12.48
CA ASP A 86 -8.76 5.30 12.96
C ASP A 86 -9.09 3.83 12.66
N PRO A 87 -9.42 3.03 13.68
CA PRO A 87 -9.73 1.61 13.49
C PRO A 87 -10.84 1.35 12.46
N LYS A 88 -11.84 2.20 12.40
CA LYS A 88 -12.93 2.03 11.41
C LYS A 88 -12.43 2.22 9.99
N SER A 89 -11.58 3.22 9.76
CA SER A 89 -11.00 3.48 8.45
C SER A 89 -10.09 2.35 8.02
N ILE A 90 -9.30 1.81 8.95
CA ILE A 90 -8.42 0.68 8.70
C ILE A 90 -9.24 -0.56 8.29
N ARG A 91 -10.26 -0.91 9.07
CA ARG A 91 -11.09 -2.07 8.78
C ARG A 91 -11.83 -1.92 7.45
N LEU A 92 -12.29 -0.71 7.16
CA LEU A 92 -12.98 -0.45 5.89
C LEU A 92 -12.05 -0.67 4.69
N ALA A 93 -10.80 -0.23 4.79
CA ALA A 93 -9.80 -0.47 3.73
C ALA A 93 -9.55 -1.97 3.55
N LEU A 94 -9.35 -2.70 4.64
CA LEU A 94 -9.14 -4.14 4.59
C LEU A 94 -10.35 -4.87 4.01
N ASN A 95 -11.55 -4.47 4.41
CA ASN A 95 -12.80 -5.06 3.87
C ASN A 95 -13.02 -4.70 2.39
N THR A 96 -12.43 -3.61 1.93
CA THR A 96 -12.49 -3.22 0.51
C THR A 96 -11.47 -3.99 -0.33
N GLY A 97 -10.61 -4.75 0.31
CA GLY A 97 -9.71 -5.68 -0.34
C GLY A 97 -8.22 -5.35 -0.24
N ALA A 98 -7.85 -4.37 0.56
CA ALA A 98 -6.43 -4.17 0.86
C ALA A 98 -5.91 -5.39 1.62
N ARG A 99 -4.73 -5.86 1.25
CA ARG A 99 -4.08 -6.99 1.93
C ARG A 99 -3.35 -6.56 3.18
N GLY A 100 -3.09 -5.29 3.32
CA GLY A 100 -2.45 -4.75 4.50
C GLY A 100 -2.71 -3.26 4.63
N TYR A 101 -2.50 -2.75 5.84
CA TYR A 101 -2.63 -1.34 6.15
C TYR A 101 -1.47 -0.95 7.04
N ILE A 102 -0.60 -0.07 6.56
CA ILE A 102 0.58 0.37 7.28
C ILE A 102 0.42 1.83 7.68
N PRO A 103 0.24 2.13 8.96
CA PRO A 103 0.27 3.51 9.43
C PRO A 103 1.62 4.15 9.12
N LYS A 104 1.60 5.39 8.64
CA LYS A 104 2.85 6.11 8.30
C LYS A 104 3.76 6.33 9.50
N THR A 105 3.24 6.20 10.72
CA THR A 105 4.02 6.29 11.95
C THR A 105 4.73 4.99 12.33
N SER A 106 4.51 3.91 11.58
CA SER A 106 5.13 2.61 11.88
C SER A 106 6.65 2.68 11.74
N THR A 107 7.35 1.86 12.52
CA THR A 107 8.80 1.73 12.38
C THR A 107 9.15 0.98 11.09
N SER A 108 10.36 1.16 10.60
CA SER A 108 10.83 0.42 9.42
C SER A 108 10.77 -1.08 9.62
N PHE A 109 11.09 -1.55 10.83
CA PHE A 109 11.02 -2.98 11.17
C PHE A 109 9.60 -3.52 10.99
N VAL A 110 8.59 -2.80 11.51
CA VAL A 110 7.18 -3.20 11.38
C VAL A 110 6.75 -3.18 9.92
N MET A 111 7.14 -2.16 9.17
CA MET A 111 6.82 -2.06 7.75
C MET A 111 7.38 -3.23 6.94
N VAL A 112 8.63 -3.60 7.21
CA VAL A 112 9.27 -4.75 6.55
C VAL A 112 8.48 -6.02 6.84
N LYS A 113 8.12 -6.26 8.09
CA LYS A 113 7.36 -7.45 8.49
C LYS A 113 5.98 -7.49 7.84
N ALA A 114 5.32 -6.35 7.77
CA ALA A 114 4.02 -6.23 7.11
C ALA A 114 4.09 -6.61 5.62
N LEU A 115 5.09 -6.08 4.93
CA LEU A 115 5.26 -6.37 3.50
C LEU A 115 5.63 -7.83 3.26
N GLU A 116 6.48 -8.41 4.09
CA GLU A 116 6.83 -9.82 4.00
C GLU A 116 5.60 -10.71 4.17
N ALA A 117 4.72 -10.38 5.12
CA ALA A 117 3.49 -11.14 5.35
C ALA A 117 2.57 -11.10 4.13
N VAL A 118 2.38 -9.92 3.54
CA VAL A 118 1.53 -9.75 2.36
C VAL A 118 2.13 -10.47 1.14
N ALA A 119 3.43 -10.36 0.94
CA ALA A 119 4.10 -11.03 -0.18
C ALA A 119 4.02 -12.55 -0.08
N ALA A 120 3.94 -13.08 1.14
CA ALA A 120 3.77 -14.51 1.38
C ALA A 120 2.32 -14.99 1.20
N GLY A 121 1.40 -14.09 0.81
CA GLY A 121 0.01 -14.42 0.58
C GLY A 121 -0.92 -14.15 1.76
N GLY A 122 -0.39 -13.57 2.84
CA GLY A 122 -1.17 -13.22 4.02
C GLY A 122 -1.70 -11.81 3.99
N THR A 123 -2.09 -11.35 5.17
CA THR A 123 -2.59 -10.00 5.39
C THR A 123 -1.84 -9.37 6.56
N TYR A 124 -1.84 -8.03 6.60
CA TYR A 124 -1.31 -7.31 7.75
C TYR A 124 -2.36 -6.37 8.31
N VAL A 125 -2.75 -6.61 9.56
CA VAL A 125 -3.69 -5.75 10.29
C VAL A 125 -2.91 -5.05 11.39
N PRO A 126 -2.84 -3.71 11.38
CA PRO A 126 -2.09 -3.01 12.43
C PRO A 126 -2.79 -3.16 13.78
N PRO A 127 -2.03 -3.06 14.90
CA PRO A 127 -2.58 -3.27 16.24
C PRO A 127 -3.80 -2.41 16.58
N GLN A 128 -3.87 -1.21 16.03
CA GLN A 128 -4.99 -0.28 16.24
C GLN A 128 -6.34 -0.89 15.85
N ALA A 129 -6.37 -1.67 14.78
CA ALA A 129 -7.59 -2.30 14.31
C ALA A 129 -7.77 -3.72 14.87
N ALA A 130 -6.66 -4.43 15.13
CA ALA A 130 -6.72 -5.77 15.67
C ALA A 130 -7.34 -5.80 17.07
N GLU A 131 -7.01 -4.84 17.92
CA GLU A 131 -7.56 -4.73 19.27
C GLU A 131 -9.07 -4.51 19.25
N GLU A 132 -9.54 -3.63 18.40
CA GLU A 132 -10.96 -3.32 18.29
C GLU A 132 -11.74 -4.46 17.67
N GLY A 133 -11.12 -5.21 16.77
CA GLY A 133 -11.75 -6.36 16.15
C GLY A 133 -12.10 -7.49 17.11
N ASN A 134 -11.52 -7.49 18.31
CA ASN A 134 -11.73 -8.50 19.34
C ASN A 134 -12.73 -8.04 20.42
N GLY A 135 -13.20 -6.81 20.30
CA GLY A 135 -14.11 -6.23 21.28
C GLY A 135 -15.57 -6.55 21.07
#